data_0f437e4af08ff5e7428c77b32546400d
#
_entry.id   0f437e4af08ff5e7428c77b32546400d
#
_cell.length_a   1.000
_cell.length_b   1.000
_cell.length_c   1.000
_cell.angle_alpha   90.00
_cell.angle_beta   90.00
_cell.angle_gamma   90.00
#
_symmetry.space_group_name_H-M   'P 1'
#
loop_
_entity.id
_entity.type
_entity.pdbx_description
1 polymer ?
#
loop_
_entity_poly.entity_id
_entity_poly.type
_entity_poly.pdbx_seq_one_letter_code
_entity_poly.pdbx_strand_id
1 'polypeptide(L)'
;MKKEFALFVLAGLLAMTMGFAACSSDEDETLPPEDNGAGDVVDSIVSDCVVDSVELWSSRDGNKIYGMMYRYAGGSQQVPAVILSHSSSLTHAAMSGYALAIAKMGYAAYCFDFCGGSDQSLSDGKTDDMTVFTEVEDLRAVVATVRSQPYVNPSRIYLLGSSQGGLVSALLADECPEDFAGMVLFYPAFNIPEMVKMFSSWGNWGDWGNLGDFGNFGGMMSMSEGYINSIKNFDVWSHIGKFDKPVCILHGTKDIIVPISNSEKAVSLYPSATLHRIEGANHGFNAANLGSMGSIMGAAADYDSIVVPIVEEFLTAN
;
A
#
# COMPACT_ATOMS: atom_id res chain seq x y z
N MET A 1 -32.54 -1.32 6.65
CA MET A 1 -31.23 -1.02 6.06
C MET A 1 -30.05 -1.53 6.88
N LYS A 2 -29.91 -1.19 8.19
CA LYS A 2 -28.76 -1.66 9.02
C LYS A 2 -28.66 -3.18 9.20
N LYS A 3 -29.77 -3.92 9.22
CA LYS A 3 -29.77 -5.39 9.39
C LYS A 3 -29.51 -6.15 8.09
N GLU A 4 -29.82 -5.56 6.94
CA GLU A 4 -29.64 -6.21 5.65
C GLU A 4 -28.19 -6.13 5.15
N PHE A 5 -27.49 -5.05 5.50
CA PHE A 5 -26.06 -4.92 5.18
C PHE A 5 -25.20 -5.94 5.97
N ALA A 6 -25.51 -6.16 7.25
CA ALA A 6 -24.84 -7.19 8.04
C ALA A 6 -25.09 -8.62 7.51
N LEU A 7 -26.28 -8.87 6.94
CA LEU A 7 -26.63 -10.18 6.37
C LEU A 7 -25.91 -10.45 5.04
N PHE A 8 -25.64 -9.41 4.23
CA PHE A 8 -24.89 -9.56 2.99
C PHE A 8 -23.41 -9.88 3.23
N VAL A 9 -22.78 -9.29 4.22
CA VAL A 9 -21.42 -9.62 4.63
C VAL A 9 -21.34 -11.06 5.17
N LEU A 10 -22.35 -11.50 5.93
CA LEU A 10 -22.42 -12.87 6.48
C LEU A 10 -22.71 -13.93 5.41
N ALA A 11 -23.52 -13.62 4.39
CA ALA A 11 -23.85 -14.56 3.33
C ALA A 11 -22.69 -14.82 2.36
N GLY A 12 -21.81 -13.82 2.15
CA GLY A 12 -20.61 -13.97 1.33
C GLY A 12 -19.55 -14.90 1.95
N LEU A 13 -19.48 -14.96 3.28
CA LEU A 13 -18.54 -15.82 4.00
C LEU A 13 -18.98 -17.30 4.11
N LEU A 14 -20.29 -17.58 4.07
CA LEU A 14 -20.81 -18.95 4.26
C LEU A 14 -20.76 -19.80 2.98
N ALA A 15 -20.56 -19.19 1.79
CA ALA A 15 -20.55 -19.89 0.52
C ALA A 15 -19.20 -20.54 0.15
N MET A 16 -18.12 -20.33 0.93
CA MET A 16 -16.76 -20.76 0.58
C MET A 16 -16.23 -22.02 1.31
N THR A 17 -17.07 -22.71 2.07
CA THR A 17 -16.61 -23.88 2.87
C THR A 17 -16.86 -25.27 2.27
N MET A 18 -17.31 -25.40 1.03
CA MET A 18 -17.50 -26.72 0.41
C MET A 18 -16.82 -26.83 -0.96
N GLY A 19 -15.71 -27.58 -1.01
CA GLY A 19 -15.20 -28.10 -2.27
C GLY A 19 -13.70 -28.29 -2.40
N PHE A 20 -13.10 -29.24 -1.68
CA PHE A 20 -11.83 -29.83 -2.10
C PHE A 20 -12.03 -31.29 -2.43
N ALA A 21 -11.89 -31.62 -3.69
CA ALA A 21 -11.63 -33.00 -4.15
C ALA A 21 -10.40 -32.98 -5.06
N ALA A 22 -9.38 -33.74 -4.67
CA ALA A 22 -8.15 -33.91 -5.38
C ALA A 22 -8.34 -34.83 -6.60
N CYS A 23 -7.64 -34.56 -7.71
CA CYS A 23 -7.23 -35.57 -8.67
C CYS A 23 -5.86 -35.22 -9.26
N SER A 24 -4.93 -36.13 -9.08
CA SER A 24 -3.62 -36.21 -9.72
C SER A 24 -3.74 -36.88 -11.08
N SER A 25 -3.00 -36.42 -12.08
CA SER A 25 -2.48 -37.27 -13.15
C SER A 25 -1.31 -36.60 -13.87
N ASP A 26 -0.18 -37.29 -13.88
CA ASP A 26 1.01 -37.04 -14.67
C ASP A 26 0.70 -37.21 -16.15
N GLU A 27 1.26 -36.35 -17.00
CA GLU A 27 1.66 -36.76 -18.36
C GLU A 27 2.78 -35.85 -18.88
N ASP A 28 3.79 -36.54 -19.39
CA ASP A 28 5.07 -36.12 -19.96
C ASP A 28 4.85 -35.69 -21.43
N GLU A 29 5.25 -34.46 -21.82
CA GLU A 29 5.31 -34.10 -23.24
C GLU A 29 6.63 -33.41 -23.59
N THR A 30 7.29 -34.01 -24.57
CA THR A 30 8.58 -33.71 -25.19
C THR A 30 8.55 -32.47 -26.07
N LEU A 31 9.61 -31.67 -26.01
CA LEU A 31 9.87 -30.48 -26.84
C LEU A 31 10.28 -30.85 -28.28
N PRO A 32 9.84 -30.12 -29.30
CA PRO A 32 10.37 -30.23 -30.65
C PRO A 32 11.64 -29.36 -30.88
N PRO A 33 12.44 -29.62 -31.95
CA PRO A 33 13.79 -29.08 -32.08
C PRO A 33 13.89 -27.66 -32.65
N GLU A 34 15.02 -27.03 -32.33
CA GLU A 34 15.40 -25.67 -32.74
C GLU A 34 15.57 -25.52 -34.26
N ASP A 35 15.06 -24.39 -34.80
CA ASP A 35 15.35 -23.94 -36.17
C ASP A 35 16.26 -22.71 -36.11
N ASN A 36 17.44 -22.84 -36.77
CA ASN A 36 18.46 -21.81 -36.88
C ASN A 36 18.15 -20.90 -38.10
N GLY A 37 17.59 -19.71 -37.84
CA GLY A 37 17.41 -18.65 -38.83
C GLY A 37 18.19 -17.41 -38.44
N ALA A 38 19.31 -17.13 -39.16
CA ALA A 38 20.08 -15.89 -39.03
C ALA A 38 19.25 -14.70 -39.52
N GLY A 39 18.97 -13.74 -38.65
CA GLY A 39 18.41 -12.44 -38.99
C GLY A 39 19.04 -11.37 -38.11
N ASP A 40 19.46 -10.29 -38.69
CA ASP A 40 20.28 -9.20 -38.21
C ASP A 40 19.92 -8.75 -36.77
N VAL A 41 20.88 -8.90 -35.87
CA VAL A 41 20.89 -8.39 -34.51
C VAL A 41 21.09 -6.88 -34.58
N VAL A 42 20.00 -6.13 -34.46
CA VAL A 42 20.12 -4.75 -33.99
C VAL A 42 20.37 -4.85 -32.49
N ASP A 43 21.64 -4.76 -32.14
CA ASP A 43 22.15 -4.80 -30.77
C ASP A 43 21.63 -3.57 -30.01
N SER A 44 20.40 -3.64 -29.49
CA SER A 44 19.94 -2.75 -28.46
C SER A 44 20.65 -3.16 -27.19
N ILE A 45 21.70 -2.47 -26.83
CA ILE A 45 22.34 -2.52 -25.52
C ILE A 45 21.30 -2.06 -24.49
N VAL A 46 20.40 -2.95 -24.10
CA VAL A 46 19.74 -2.90 -22.81
C VAL A 46 20.83 -3.34 -21.84
N SER A 47 21.60 -2.38 -21.33
CA SER A 47 22.49 -2.67 -20.20
C SER A 47 21.60 -3.31 -19.13
N ASP A 48 21.98 -4.49 -18.65
CA ASP A 48 21.38 -5.13 -17.46
C ASP A 48 21.62 -4.24 -16.25
N CYS A 49 20.79 -3.19 -16.10
CA CYS A 49 20.84 -2.31 -14.95
C CYS A 49 20.36 -3.10 -13.73
N VAL A 50 21.29 -3.56 -12.93
CA VAL A 50 21.00 -4.29 -11.69
C VAL A 50 20.41 -3.30 -10.69
N VAL A 51 19.22 -3.59 -10.17
CA VAL A 51 18.63 -2.87 -9.03
C VAL A 51 19.20 -3.47 -7.76
N ASP A 52 19.88 -2.64 -6.97
CA ASP A 52 20.32 -3.00 -5.63
C ASP A 52 19.21 -2.75 -4.62
N SER A 53 19.14 -3.61 -3.60
CA SER A 53 18.33 -3.39 -2.42
C SER A 53 19.22 -3.34 -1.19
N VAL A 54 19.05 -2.30 -0.37
CA VAL A 54 19.87 -2.04 0.82
C VAL A 54 18.97 -1.68 1.99
N GLU A 55 19.26 -2.24 3.16
CA GLU A 55 18.63 -1.80 4.40
C GLU A 55 18.97 -0.34 4.69
N LEU A 56 17.98 0.45 5.01
CA LEU A 56 18.13 1.83 5.44
C LEU A 56 17.24 2.09 6.64
N TRP A 57 17.86 2.42 7.75
CA TRP A 57 17.18 2.66 9.02
C TRP A 57 16.90 4.15 9.20
N SER A 58 15.66 4.45 9.62
CA SER A 58 15.25 5.77 10.11
C SER A 58 15.06 5.74 11.62
N SER A 59 14.76 6.87 12.25
CA SER A 59 14.47 6.92 13.68
C SER A 59 13.48 8.03 14.01
N ARG A 60 12.50 7.73 14.87
CA ARG A 60 11.56 8.68 15.45
C ARG A 60 11.56 8.53 16.98
N ASP A 61 11.92 9.59 17.69
CA ASP A 61 11.90 9.64 19.17
C ASP A 61 12.64 8.48 19.86
N GLY A 62 13.72 8.00 19.22
CA GLY A 62 14.50 6.87 19.70
C GLY A 62 14.04 5.49 19.21
N ASN A 63 12.85 5.36 18.64
CA ASN A 63 12.42 4.15 17.96
C ASN A 63 13.14 4.03 16.61
N LYS A 64 13.61 2.83 16.30
CA LYS A 64 14.20 2.52 14.99
C LYS A 64 13.10 2.12 14.01
N ILE A 65 13.18 2.66 12.82
CA ILE A 65 12.27 2.35 11.70
C ILE A 65 13.07 1.59 10.66
N TYR A 66 12.70 0.34 10.43
CA TYR A 66 13.29 -0.52 9.41
C TYR A 66 12.74 -0.19 8.03
N GLY A 67 13.60 -0.25 7.00
CA GLY A 67 13.16 -0.17 5.62
C GLY A 67 14.19 -0.64 4.61
N MET A 68 13.73 -0.81 3.37
CA MET A 68 14.51 -1.25 2.22
C MET A 68 14.51 -0.18 1.13
N MET A 69 15.70 0.22 0.72
CA MET A 69 15.93 1.12 -0.41
C MET A 69 16.27 0.30 -1.66
N TYR A 70 15.51 0.50 -2.72
CA TYR A 70 15.72 -0.07 -4.04
C TYR A 70 16.18 1.02 -4.99
N ARG A 71 17.28 0.83 -5.70
CA ARG A 71 17.80 1.80 -6.68
C ARG A 71 18.75 1.12 -7.65
N TYR A 72 19.06 1.76 -8.78
CA TYR A 72 20.12 1.27 -9.66
C TYR A 72 21.49 1.33 -8.99
N ALA A 73 22.26 0.25 -9.16
CA ALA A 73 23.67 0.18 -8.76
C ALA A 73 24.53 1.14 -9.59
N GLY A 74 25.43 1.86 -8.93
CA GLY A 74 26.50 2.62 -9.60
C GLY A 74 26.09 3.96 -10.22
N GLY A 75 24.86 4.42 -10.03
CA GLY A 75 24.45 5.76 -10.46
C GLY A 75 25.14 6.86 -9.63
N SER A 76 25.85 7.80 -10.30
CA SER A 76 26.50 8.94 -9.64
C SER A 76 25.62 10.20 -9.57
N GLN A 77 24.48 10.22 -10.24
CA GLN A 77 23.55 11.34 -10.24
C GLN A 77 22.48 11.17 -9.18
N GLN A 78 21.99 12.29 -8.64
CA GLN A 78 20.81 12.30 -7.79
C GLN A 78 19.57 11.97 -8.61
N VAL A 79 18.77 11.03 -8.10
CA VAL A 79 17.51 10.60 -8.71
C VAL A 79 16.31 11.00 -7.85
N PRO A 80 15.12 11.15 -8.43
CA PRO A 80 13.89 11.33 -7.63
C PRO A 80 13.70 10.15 -6.71
N ALA A 81 12.99 10.36 -5.59
CA ALA A 81 12.65 9.28 -4.67
C ALA A 81 11.14 9.09 -4.54
N VAL A 82 10.73 7.82 -4.35
CA VAL A 82 9.36 7.45 -3.98
C VAL A 82 9.41 6.72 -2.64
N ILE A 83 8.63 7.17 -1.67
CA ILE A 83 8.52 6.56 -0.35
C ILE A 83 7.18 5.83 -0.29
N LEU A 84 7.21 4.52 -0.01
CA LEU A 84 6.06 3.64 -0.07
C LEU A 84 5.61 3.23 1.33
N SER A 85 4.38 3.62 1.69
CA SER A 85 3.71 3.35 2.96
C SER A 85 2.73 2.19 2.81
N HIS A 86 2.92 1.12 3.59
CA HIS A 86 2.10 -0.09 3.53
C HIS A 86 0.71 0.07 4.17
N SER A 87 -0.20 -0.86 3.88
CA SER A 87 -1.53 -0.97 4.50
C SER A 87 -1.44 -1.42 5.96
N SER A 88 -2.51 -1.18 6.73
CA SER A 88 -2.63 -1.64 8.12
C SER A 88 -2.25 -3.11 8.30
N SER A 89 -1.54 -3.41 9.38
CA SER A 89 -1.11 -4.76 9.77
C SER A 89 -0.19 -5.47 8.76
N LEU A 90 0.34 -4.76 7.77
CA LEU A 90 1.33 -5.26 6.83
C LEU A 90 2.74 -4.78 7.18
N THR A 91 3.69 -5.04 6.29
CA THR A 91 5.10 -4.63 6.39
C THR A 91 5.58 -4.08 5.05
N HIS A 92 6.81 -3.57 5.00
CA HIS A 92 7.50 -3.16 3.77
C HIS A 92 7.42 -4.22 2.66
N ALA A 93 7.36 -5.51 3.03
CA ALA A 93 7.30 -6.61 2.07
C ALA A 93 6.09 -6.52 1.13
N ALA A 94 4.96 -5.98 1.60
CA ALA A 94 3.76 -5.77 0.76
C ALA A 94 3.97 -4.73 -0.35
N MET A 95 4.95 -3.83 -0.18
CA MET A 95 5.26 -2.76 -1.12
C MET A 95 6.52 -3.04 -1.94
N SER A 96 7.26 -4.11 -1.64
CA SER A 96 8.57 -4.40 -2.26
C SER A 96 8.50 -4.61 -3.77
N GLY A 97 7.44 -5.24 -4.28
CA GLY A 97 7.22 -5.43 -5.72
C GLY A 97 7.07 -4.10 -6.46
N TYR A 98 6.28 -3.18 -5.90
CA TYR A 98 6.14 -1.82 -6.43
C TYR A 98 7.43 -1.02 -6.31
N ALA A 99 8.15 -1.13 -5.18
CA ALA A 99 9.42 -0.47 -5.00
C ALA A 99 10.45 -0.93 -6.05
N LEU A 100 10.53 -2.24 -6.32
CA LEU A 100 11.39 -2.78 -7.37
C LEU A 100 10.99 -2.28 -8.77
N ALA A 101 9.69 -2.24 -9.08
CA ALA A 101 9.21 -1.72 -10.36
C ALA A 101 9.57 -0.23 -10.53
N ILE A 102 9.36 0.59 -9.50
CA ILE A 102 9.68 2.02 -9.48
C ILE A 102 11.19 2.25 -9.59
N ALA A 103 12.01 1.42 -8.94
CA ALA A 103 13.46 1.50 -9.08
C ALA A 103 13.92 1.23 -10.51
N LYS A 104 13.28 0.30 -11.23
CA LYS A 104 13.53 0.05 -12.66
C LYS A 104 13.17 1.23 -13.56
N MET A 105 12.32 2.14 -13.11
CA MET A 105 11.99 3.41 -13.78
C MET A 105 13.05 4.50 -13.52
N GLY A 106 14.09 4.21 -12.74
CA GLY A 106 15.18 5.16 -12.45
C GLY A 106 14.99 5.99 -11.18
N TYR A 107 14.08 5.61 -10.29
CA TYR A 107 13.85 6.27 -9.01
C TYR A 107 14.58 5.54 -7.88
N ALA A 108 14.85 6.25 -6.78
CA ALA A 108 15.14 5.62 -5.50
C ALA A 108 13.81 5.30 -4.81
N ALA A 109 13.47 4.03 -4.65
CA ALA A 109 12.20 3.60 -4.07
C ALA A 109 12.44 3.02 -2.67
N TYR A 110 11.79 3.58 -1.66
CA TYR A 110 11.96 3.18 -0.26
C TYR A 110 10.65 2.69 0.32
N CYS A 111 10.61 1.46 0.77
CA CYS A 111 9.51 0.91 1.56
C CYS A 111 9.99 0.55 2.97
N PHE A 112 9.14 0.73 3.98
CA PHE A 112 9.51 0.65 5.38
C PHE A 112 8.38 0.05 6.21
N ASP A 113 8.70 -0.35 7.45
CA ASP A 113 7.75 -0.81 8.44
C ASP A 113 7.39 0.32 9.39
N PHE A 114 6.11 0.62 9.58
CA PHE A 114 5.68 1.52 10.65
C PHE A 114 5.99 0.95 12.03
N CYS A 115 6.34 1.80 13.00
CA CYS A 115 6.55 1.42 14.40
C CYS A 115 5.26 0.84 15.00
N GLY A 116 5.31 -0.43 15.38
CA GLY A 116 4.13 -1.14 15.88
C GLY A 116 3.03 -1.37 14.83
N GLY A 117 3.30 -1.13 13.55
CA GLY A 117 2.31 -1.26 12.47
C GLY A 117 1.88 -2.70 12.19
N SER A 118 2.64 -3.69 12.65
CA SER A 118 2.38 -5.12 12.49
C SER A 118 3.14 -5.92 13.53
N ASP A 119 2.63 -7.09 13.90
CA ASP A 119 3.35 -8.08 14.72
C ASP A 119 4.58 -8.67 14.00
N GLN A 120 4.66 -8.49 12.68
CA GLN A 120 5.80 -8.91 11.84
C GLN A 120 6.75 -7.75 11.51
N SER A 121 6.48 -6.55 12.03
CA SER A 121 7.33 -5.37 11.80
C SER A 121 8.74 -5.60 12.34
N LEU A 122 9.74 -5.20 11.55
CA LEU A 122 11.14 -5.14 11.99
C LEU A 122 11.48 -3.79 12.65
N SER A 123 10.55 -2.84 12.64
CA SER A 123 10.65 -1.58 13.37
C SER A 123 10.32 -1.77 14.85
N ASP A 124 10.82 -0.87 15.67
CA ASP A 124 10.49 -0.82 17.10
C ASP A 124 8.99 -0.48 17.31
N GLY A 125 8.55 -0.57 18.56
CA GLY A 125 7.18 -0.24 18.96
C GLY A 125 6.31 -1.47 19.13
N LYS A 126 5.08 -1.24 19.63
CA LYS A 126 4.06 -2.27 19.83
C LYS A 126 2.78 -1.86 19.10
N THR A 127 2.02 -2.86 18.67
CA THR A 127 0.73 -2.62 17.99
C THR A 127 -0.26 -1.86 18.87
N ASP A 128 -0.17 -2.02 20.20
CA ASP A 128 -1.02 -1.28 21.15
C ASP A 128 -0.73 0.23 21.21
N ASP A 129 0.50 0.64 20.88
CA ASP A 129 0.96 2.03 20.93
C ASP A 129 0.82 2.74 19.56
N MET A 130 0.54 1.98 18.50
CA MET A 130 0.39 2.49 17.14
C MET A 130 -0.94 3.22 16.96
N THR A 131 -0.91 4.32 16.23
CA THR A 131 -2.07 5.07 15.74
C THR A 131 -1.79 5.62 14.34
N VAL A 132 -2.82 6.05 13.60
CA VAL A 132 -2.60 6.77 12.32
C VAL A 132 -1.66 7.96 12.49
N PHE A 133 -1.73 8.66 13.61
CA PHE A 133 -0.89 9.85 13.85
C PHE A 133 0.57 9.49 14.19
N THR A 134 0.80 8.39 14.90
CA THR A 134 2.19 7.90 15.10
C THR A 134 2.80 7.43 13.80
N GLU A 135 2.00 6.86 12.88
CA GLU A 135 2.45 6.50 11.54
C GLU A 135 2.76 7.72 10.67
N VAL A 136 2.02 8.83 10.82
CA VAL A 136 2.36 10.11 10.16
C VAL A 136 3.74 10.61 10.63
N GLU A 137 4.04 10.52 11.94
CA GLU A 137 5.35 10.92 12.47
C GLU A 137 6.46 9.95 12.04
N ASP A 138 6.19 8.64 11.93
CA ASP A 138 7.13 7.68 11.35
C ASP A 138 7.46 8.04 9.90
N LEU A 139 6.45 8.30 9.09
CA LEU A 139 6.63 8.71 7.69
C LEU A 139 7.42 10.03 7.58
N ARG A 140 7.18 10.99 8.47
CA ARG A 140 7.94 12.25 8.54
C ARG A 140 9.43 12.00 8.79
N ALA A 141 9.76 11.12 9.74
CA ALA A 141 11.14 10.73 10.05
C ALA A 141 11.79 9.99 8.88
N VAL A 142 11.05 9.12 8.21
CA VAL A 142 11.46 8.41 6.99
C VAL A 142 11.77 9.39 5.86
N VAL A 143 10.89 10.37 5.61
CA VAL A 143 11.11 11.42 4.60
C VAL A 143 12.43 12.16 4.86
N ALA A 144 12.72 12.54 6.11
CA ALA A 144 13.97 13.21 6.47
C ALA A 144 15.19 12.32 6.18
N THR A 145 15.11 11.03 6.49
CA THR A 145 16.18 10.07 6.24
C THR A 145 16.43 9.85 4.75
N VAL A 146 15.38 9.65 3.96
CA VAL A 146 15.47 9.45 2.51
C VAL A 146 16.01 10.71 1.83
N ARG A 147 15.50 11.88 2.21
CA ARG A 147 15.94 13.18 1.69
C ARG A 147 17.44 13.45 1.92
N SER A 148 18.00 12.95 3.01
CA SER A 148 19.42 13.12 3.35
C SER A 148 20.37 12.22 2.55
N GLN A 149 19.84 11.26 1.80
CA GLN A 149 20.70 10.34 1.04
C GLN A 149 21.40 11.07 -0.10
N PRO A 150 22.72 10.88 -0.30
CA PRO A 150 23.50 11.63 -1.28
C PRO A 150 23.07 11.40 -2.73
N TYR A 151 22.41 10.28 -3.02
CA TYR A 151 21.89 9.89 -4.32
C TYR A 151 20.42 10.31 -4.55
N VAL A 152 19.76 10.91 -3.56
CA VAL A 152 18.37 11.39 -3.70
C VAL A 152 18.34 12.86 -4.07
N ASN A 153 17.51 13.22 -5.06
CA ASN A 153 17.18 14.61 -5.34
C ASN A 153 16.16 15.10 -4.29
N PRO A 154 16.57 15.97 -3.35
CA PRO A 154 15.72 16.38 -2.22
C PRO A 154 14.47 17.18 -2.63
N SER A 155 14.45 17.72 -3.85
CA SER A 155 13.30 18.49 -4.38
C SER A 155 12.32 17.62 -5.17
N ARG A 156 12.60 16.34 -5.37
CA ARG A 156 11.75 15.41 -6.13
C ARG A 156 11.48 14.15 -5.32
N ILE A 157 10.72 14.32 -4.23
CA ILE A 157 10.24 13.24 -3.37
C ILE A 157 8.75 13.06 -3.60
N TYR A 158 8.35 11.84 -3.90
CA TYR A 158 6.96 11.43 -4.06
C TYR A 158 6.57 10.50 -2.92
N LEU A 159 5.28 10.54 -2.52
CA LEU A 159 4.70 9.57 -1.61
C LEU A 159 3.86 8.57 -2.41
N LEU A 160 3.91 7.29 -2.03
CA LEU A 160 2.98 6.28 -2.47
C LEU A 160 2.44 5.55 -1.25
N GLY A 161 1.13 5.57 -1.04
CA GLY A 161 0.52 4.93 0.12
C GLY A 161 -0.66 4.04 -0.25
N SER A 162 -0.74 2.87 0.38
CA SER A 162 -1.85 1.93 0.19
C SER A 162 -2.75 1.86 1.43
N SER A 163 -4.07 1.90 1.23
CA SER A 163 -5.08 1.77 2.30
C SER A 163 -4.82 2.76 3.47
N GLN A 164 -4.51 2.30 4.69
CA GLN A 164 -4.11 3.16 5.82
C GLN A 164 -2.86 3.98 5.50
N GLY A 165 -1.84 3.38 4.87
CA GLY A 165 -0.66 4.12 4.41
C GLY A 165 -1.01 5.22 3.40
N GLY A 166 -2.10 5.06 2.64
CA GLY A 166 -2.66 6.10 1.77
C GLY A 166 -3.24 7.28 2.56
N LEU A 167 -3.97 7.01 3.64
CA LEU A 167 -4.42 8.07 4.56
C LEU A 167 -3.24 8.79 5.22
N VAL A 168 -2.25 8.03 5.73
CA VAL A 168 -1.04 8.57 6.36
C VAL A 168 -0.27 9.47 5.39
N SER A 169 -0.07 9.01 4.15
CA SER A 169 0.60 9.79 3.10
C SER A 169 -0.15 11.07 2.76
N ALA A 170 -1.47 11.01 2.64
CA ALA A 170 -2.31 12.17 2.37
C ALA A 170 -2.22 13.20 3.51
N LEU A 171 -2.34 12.76 4.77
CA LEU A 171 -2.24 13.66 5.92
C LEU A 171 -0.88 14.38 5.96
N LEU A 172 0.23 13.66 5.77
CA LEU A 172 1.55 14.26 5.76
C LEU A 172 1.74 15.23 4.58
N ALA A 173 1.27 14.88 3.38
CA ALA A 173 1.36 15.75 2.21
C ALA A 173 0.57 17.05 2.40
N ASP A 174 -0.61 16.98 3.01
CA ASP A 174 -1.43 18.16 3.29
C ASP A 174 -0.86 19.03 4.43
N GLU A 175 -0.09 18.47 5.36
CA GLU A 175 0.61 19.22 6.40
C GLU A 175 1.88 19.92 5.86
N CYS A 176 2.59 19.30 4.92
CA CYS A 176 3.86 19.78 4.39
C CYS A 176 3.88 19.75 2.86
N PRO A 177 3.00 20.49 2.17
CA PRO A 177 2.81 20.36 0.71
C PRO A 177 4.06 20.72 -0.09
N GLU A 178 4.95 21.55 0.42
CA GLU A 178 6.19 21.96 -0.27
C GLU A 178 7.27 20.85 -0.23
N ASP A 179 7.10 19.84 0.61
CA ASP A 179 8.08 18.77 0.78
C ASP A 179 8.00 17.70 -0.32
N PHE A 180 6.91 17.69 -1.10
CA PHE A 180 6.65 16.61 -2.05
C PHE A 180 6.36 17.13 -3.46
N ALA A 181 6.80 16.37 -4.47
CA ALA A 181 6.58 16.66 -5.87
C ALA A 181 5.23 16.10 -6.37
N GLY A 182 4.71 15.06 -5.74
CA GLY A 182 3.45 14.43 -6.08
C GLY A 182 3.12 13.27 -5.14
N MET A 183 1.93 12.71 -5.30
CA MET A 183 1.44 11.63 -4.44
C MET A 183 0.66 10.59 -5.25
N VAL A 184 0.91 9.30 -4.99
CA VAL A 184 0.15 8.16 -5.52
C VAL A 184 -0.58 7.50 -4.36
N LEU A 185 -1.88 7.26 -4.51
CA LEU A 185 -2.71 6.64 -3.48
C LEU A 185 -3.41 5.40 -4.02
N PHE A 186 -3.14 4.25 -3.42
CA PHE A 186 -3.82 3.00 -3.70
C PHE A 186 -4.96 2.80 -2.72
N TYR A 187 -6.20 2.79 -3.20
CA TYR A 187 -7.42 2.56 -2.40
C TYR A 187 -7.35 3.18 -0.99
N PRO A 188 -7.06 4.52 -0.86
CA PRO A 188 -6.76 5.15 0.41
C PRO A 188 -7.93 5.06 1.40
N ALA A 189 -7.64 4.64 2.63
CA ALA A 189 -8.65 4.34 3.64
C ALA A 189 -9.11 5.61 4.40
N PHE A 190 -9.64 6.59 3.68
CA PHE A 190 -10.15 7.84 4.27
C PHE A 190 -11.37 7.64 5.18
N ASN A 191 -12.02 6.45 5.12
CA ASN A 191 -13.17 6.07 5.93
C ASN A 191 -12.79 5.39 7.26
N ILE A 192 -11.52 5.38 7.67
CA ILE A 192 -11.11 4.76 8.95
C ILE A 192 -11.93 5.30 10.13
N PRO A 193 -12.17 6.62 10.32
CA PRO A 193 -12.97 7.11 11.43
C PRO A 193 -14.39 6.54 11.45
N GLU A 194 -15.04 6.44 10.28
CA GLU A 194 -16.38 5.87 10.15
C GLU A 194 -16.39 4.36 10.45
N MET A 195 -15.38 3.63 9.96
CA MET A 195 -15.21 2.20 10.25
C MET A 195 -15.05 1.97 11.76
N VAL A 196 -14.15 2.72 12.39
CA VAL A 196 -13.91 2.62 13.85
C VAL A 196 -15.19 2.95 14.65
N LYS A 197 -15.94 3.99 14.28
CA LYS A 197 -17.23 4.30 14.91
C LYS A 197 -18.23 3.17 14.76
N MET A 198 -18.33 2.58 13.57
CA MET A 198 -19.24 1.48 13.29
C MET A 198 -18.90 0.27 14.18
N PHE A 199 -17.65 -0.14 14.23
CA PHE A 199 -17.19 -1.27 15.03
C PHE A 199 -17.34 -0.99 16.53
N SER A 200 -17.00 0.21 17.01
CA SER A 200 -17.17 0.60 18.42
C SER A 200 -18.63 0.58 18.89
N SER A 201 -19.59 0.70 17.95
CA SER A 201 -21.02 0.70 18.27
C SER A 201 -21.62 -0.70 18.41
N TRP A 202 -20.90 -1.77 18.05
CA TRP A 202 -21.42 -3.15 18.02
C TRP A 202 -21.17 -3.93 19.31
N GLY A 203 -20.52 -3.36 20.34
CA GLY A 203 -20.34 -3.96 21.65
C GLY A 203 -18.95 -3.74 22.26
N ASN A 204 -18.76 -4.19 23.49
CA ASN A 204 -17.47 -4.13 24.18
C ASN A 204 -16.44 -4.99 23.44
N TRP A 205 -15.36 -4.38 23.03
CA TRP A 205 -14.23 -5.04 22.35
C TRP A 205 -13.66 -6.24 23.12
N GLY A 206 -13.83 -6.28 24.46
CA GLY A 206 -13.46 -7.42 25.31
C GLY A 206 -14.25 -8.71 25.03
N ASP A 207 -15.46 -8.60 24.48
CA ASP A 207 -16.28 -9.77 24.14
C ASP A 207 -15.95 -10.37 22.78
N TRP A 208 -15.29 -9.60 21.90
CA TRP A 208 -14.89 -10.03 20.56
C TRP A 208 -13.63 -10.91 20.58
N GLY A 209 -12.78 -10.78 21.59
CA GLY A 209 -11.64 -11.69 21.81
C GLY A 209 -12.01 -13.15 21.99
N ASN A 210 -13.30 -13.45 22.32
CA ASN A 210 -13.83 -14.79 22.48
C ASN A 210 -14.58 -15.34 21.24
N LEU A 211 -14.71 -14.55 20.18
CA LEU A 211 -15.39 -14.96 18.92
C LEU A 211 -14.44 -15.59 17.90
N GLY A 212 -13.24 -16.02 18.32
CA GLY A 212 -12.25 -16.62 17.42
C GLY A 212 -11.86 -15.66 16.30
N ASP A 213 -11.66 -16.19 15.10
CA ASP A 213 -11.16 -15.46 13.92
C ASP A 213 -11.97 -14.22 13.50
N PHE A 214 -13.15 -14.00 14.05
CA PHE A 214 -13.98 -12.81 13.80
C PHE A 214 -13.58 -11.60 14.66
N GLY A 215 -12.97 -11.78 15.83
CA GLY A 215 -12.58 -10.67 16.72
C GLY A 215 -11.53 -9.74 16.13
N ASN A 216 -10.76 -10.25 15.18
CA ASN A 216 -9.69 -9.52 14.48
C ASN A 216 -9.97 -9.29 12.99
N PHE A 217 -11.23 -9.39 12.52
CA PHE A 217 -11.53 -9.33 11.08
C PHE A 217 -10.56 -10.21 10.26
N GLY A 218 -10.36 -11.46 10.70
CA GLY A 218 -9.38 -12.37 10.11
C GLY A 218 -7.91 -11.94 10.26
N GLY A 219 -7.56 -11.18 11.32
CA GLY A 219 -6.21 -10.61 11.52
C GLY A 219 -5.99 -9.29 10.79
N MET A 220 -7.03 -8.71 10.20
CA MET A 220 -6.92 -7.56 9.30
C MET A 220 -6.67 -6.22 10.02
N MET A 221 -7.13 -6.07 11.28
CA MET A 221 -6.91 -4.86 12.09
C MET A 221 -6.92 -5.22 13.58
N SER A 222 -5.75 -5.30 14.19
CA SER A 222 -5.63 -5.20 15.65
C SER A 222 -5.71 -3.72 16.01
N MET A 223 -6.86 -3.25 16.49
CA MET A 223 -7.03 -1.86 16.90
C MET A 223 -7.02 -1.78 18.42
N SER A 224 -5.99 -1.15 18.97
CA SER A 224 -5.94 -0.83 20.40
C SER A 224 -6.99 0.22 20.78
N GLU A 225 -7.31 0.32 22.06
CA GLU A 225 -8.17 1.39 22.56
C GLU A 225 -7.57 2.78 22.26
N GLY A 226 -6.24 2.89 22.32
CA GLY A 226 -5.49 4.09 21.95
C GLY A 226 -5.72 4.48 20.49
N TYR A 227 -5.62 3.51 19.57
CA TYR A 227 -5.90 3.71 18.15
C TYR A 227 -7.34 4.22 17.93
N ILE A 228 -8.33 3.50 18.48
CA ILE A 228 -9.75 3.85 18.36
C ILE A 228 -10.02 5.27 18.87
N ASN A 229 -9.54 5.58 20.09
CA ASN A 229 -9.76 6.87 20.70
C ASN A 229 -9.09 8.03 19.94
N SER A 230 -7.96 7.78 19.29
CA SER A 230 -7.24 8.78 18.50
C SER A 230 -7.99 9.20 17.24
N ILE A 231 -8.66 8.26 16.55
CA ILE A 231 -9.16 8.49 15.19
C ILE A 231 -10.69 8.56 15.08
N LYS A 232 -11.46 7.96 16.00
CA LYS A 232 -12.92 7.81 15.88
C LYS A 232 -13.70 9.11 15.65
N ASN A 233 -13.18 10.24 16.11
CA ASN A 233 -13.81 11.56 15.97
C ASN A 233 -13.04 12.50 15.05
N PHE A 234 -12.00 12.00 14.39
CA PHE A 234 -11.19 12.80 13.47
C PHE A 234 -11.94 13.00 12.16
N ASP A 235 -12.03 14.25 11.71
CA ASP A 235 -12.62 14.59 10.42
C ASP A 235 -11.54 14.62 9.34
N VAL A 236 -11.26 13.47 8.74
CA VAL A 236 -10.27 13.32 7.66
C VAL A 236 -10.51 14.37 6.57
N TRP A 237 -11.77 14.58 6.20
CA TRP A 237 -12.15 15.43 5.06
C TRP A 237 -11.83 16.92 5.25
N SER A 238 -11.69 17.37 6.49
CA SER A 238 -11.25 18.73 6.81
C SER A 238 -9.72 18.88 6.82
N HIS A 239 -8.98 17.76 6.80
CA HIS A 239 -7.53 17.73 6.91
C HIS A 239 -6.82 17.38 5.60
N ILE A 240 -7.56 16.95 4.57
CA ILE A 240 -7.03 16.65 3.24
C ILE A 240 -7.54 17.64 2.19
N GLY A 241 -6.86 17.72 1.04
CA GLY A 241 -7.24 18.56 -0.09
C GLY A 241 -6.49 19.88 -0.20
N LYS A 242 -5.48 20.13 0.65
CA LYS A 242 -4.61 21.33 0.59
C LYS A 242 -3.37 21.10 -0.30
N PHE A 243 -2.97 19.86 -0.49
CA PHE A 243 -1.86 19.51 -1.36
C PHE A 243 -2.19 19.87 -2.82
N ASP A 244 -1.44 20.79 -3.41
CA ASP A 244 -1.73 21.40 -4.71
C ASP A 244 -0.93 20.76 -5.87
N LYS A 245 0.01 19.87 -5.55
CA LYS A 245 0.80 19.12 -6.54
C LYS A 245 -0.01 17.94 -7.10
N PRO A 246 0.47 17.28 -8.17
CA PRO A 246 -0.22 16.14 -8.77
C PRO A 246 -0.53 15.00 -7.80
N VAL A 247 -1.76 14.48 -7.86
CA VAL A 247 -2.23 13.33 -7.08
C VAL A 247 -2.81 12.29 -8.03
N CYS A 248 -2.29 11.07 -7.98
CA CYS A 248 -2.81 9.92 -8.72
C CYS A 248 -3.49 8.95 -7.76
N ILE A 249 -4.78 8.73 -7.90
CA ILE A 249 -5.52 7.78 -7.06
C ILE A 249 -5.90 6.57 -7.92
N LEU A 250 -5.56 5.36 -7.47
CA LEU A 250 -5.96 4.11 -8.09
C LEU A 250 -6.88 3.35 -7.13
N HIS A 251 -8.04 2.88 -7.61
CA HIS A 251 -9.01 2.21 -6.74
C HIS A 251 -9.77 1.10 -7.50
N GLY A 252 -9.89 -0.07 -6.86
CA GLY A 252 -10.63 -1.20 -7.40
C GLY A 252 -12.14 -0.97 -7.39
N THR A 253 -12.84 -1.28 -8.50
CA THR A 253 -14.29 -1.08 -8.60
C THR A 253 -15.10 -2.07 -7.75
N LYS A 254 -14.48 -3.15 -7.27
CA LYS A 254 -15.08 -4.16 -6.38
C LYS A 254 -14.50 -4.13 -4.95
N ASP A 255 -13.89 -3.03 -4.56
CA ASP A 255 -13.38 -2.87 -3.20
C ASP A 255 -14.53 -2.80 -2.20
N ILE A 256 -14.65 -3.84 -1.36
CA ILE A 256 -15.67 -3.95 -0.32
C ILE A 256 -15.19 -3.46 1.05
N ILE A 257 -13.88 -3.20 1.21
CA ILE A 257 -13.25 -2.73 2.46
C ILE A 257 -13.32 -1.20 2.51
N VAL A 258 -12.80 -0.57 1.47
CA VAL A 258 -12.83 0.88 1.30
C VAL A 258 -13.69 1.19 0.08
N PRO A 259 -14.92 1.70 0.26
CA PRO A 259 -15.75 2.06 -0.89
C PRO A 259 -15.08 3.08 -1.80
N ILE A 260 -15.10 2.85 -3.11
CA ILE A 260 -14.48 3.72 -4.12
C ILE A 260 -14.98 5.18 -4.04
N SER A 261 -16.16 5.40 -3.47
CA SER A 261 -16.72 6.74 -3.22
C SER A 261 -15.82 7.62 -2.33
N ASN A 262 -14.94 7.02 -1.51
CA ASN A 262 -13.94 7.77 -0.76
C ASN A 262 -12.91 8.41 -1.70
N SER A 263 -12.43 7.67 -2.69
CA SER A 263 -11.52 8.20 -3.71
C SER A 263 -12.20 9.21 -4.63
N GLU A 264 -13.46 8.98 -4.98
CA GLU A 264 -14.25 9.95 -5.76
C GLU A 264 -14.43 11.27 -5.02
N LYS A 265 -14.66 11.22 -3.70
CA LYS A 265 -14.71 12.40 -2.85
C LYS A 265 -13.35 13.09 -2.75
N ALA A 266 -12.26 12.34 -2.54
CA ALA A 266 -10.91 12.88 -2.44
C ALA A 266 -10.50 13.63 -3.72
N VAL A 267 -10.79 13.10 -4.90
CA VAL A 267 -10.56 13.78 -6.19
C VAL A 267 -11.26 15.14 -6.26
N SER A 268 -12.42 15.28 -5.64
CA SER A 268 -13.13 16.57 -5.62
C SER A 268 -12.49 17.61 -4.69
N LEU A 269 -11.59 17.20 -3.79
CA LEU A 269 -10.90 18.07 -2.84
C LEU A 269 -9.52 18.50 -3.34
N TYR A 270 -8.78 17.59 -3.97
CA TYR A 270 -7.44 17.89 -4.48
C TYR A 270 -7.51 18.58 -5.85
N PRO A 271 -6.88 19.75 -6.03
CA PRO A 271 -7.00 20.54 -7.27
C PRO A 271 -6.38 19.88 -8.50
N SER A 272 -5.42 18.97 -8.29
CA SER A 272 -4.66 18.31 -9.36
C SER A 272 -4.73 16.78 -9.26
N ALA A 273 -5.90 16.24 -8.88
CA ALA A 273 -6.07 14.80 -8.71
C ALA A 273 -6.71 14.11 -9.92
N THR A 274 -6.25 12.89 -10.18
CA THR A 274 -6.88 11.95 -11.13
C THR A 274 -7.27 10.66 -10.42
N LEU A 275 -8.39 10.04 -10.83
CA LEU A 275 -8.85 8.74 -10.32
C LEU A 275 -8.83 7.70 -11.45
N HIS A 276 -8.01 6.68 -11.28
CA HIS A 276 -7.97 5.49 -12.12
C HIS A 276 -8.79 4.38 -11.46
N ARG A 277 -9.90 4.01 -12.10
CA ARG A 277 -10.76 2.91 -11.67
C ARG A 277 -10.20 1.60 -12.22
N ILE A 278 -9.74 0.72 -11.33
CA ILE A 278 -9.22 -0.60 -11.72
C ILE A 278 -10.39 -1.57 -11.75
N GLU A 279 -10.88 -1.83 -12.95
CA GLU A 279 -12.12 -2.59 -13.16
C GLU A 279 -12.00 -4.02 -12.65
N GLY A 280 -12.93 -4.41 -11.80
CA GLY A 280 -13.01 -5.75 -11.22
C GLY A 280 -12.05 -5.99 -10.03
N ALA A 281 -11.11 -5.07 -9.75
CA ALA A 281 -10.18 -5.22 -8.64
C ALA A 281 -10.86 -5.02 -7.29
N ASN A 282 -10.44 -5.83 -6.32
CA ASN A 282 -10.77 -5.69 -4.90
C ASN A 282 -9.78 -4.77 -4.19
N HIS A 283 -9.90 -4.68 -2.86
CA HIS A 283 -8.90 -4.05 -2.00
C HIS A 283 -7.57 -4.82 -2.10
N GLY A 284 -6.47 -4.11 -2.39
CA GLY A 284 -5.14 -4.72 -2.46
C GLY A 284 -4.78 -5.33 -3.80
N PHE A 285 -5.10 -4.74 -4.92
CA PHE A 285 -4.86 -5.12 -6.35
C PHE A 285 -4.09 -6.42 -6.62
N ASN A 286 -2.98 -6.67 -5.92
CA ASN A 286 -2.17 -7.88 -5.99
C ASN A 286 -2.23 -8.63 -4.65
N ALA A 287 -3.14 -9.59 -4.57
CA ALA A 287 -3.32 -10.38 -3.36
C ALA A 287 -2.20 -11.38 -3.10
N ALA A 288 -1.38 -11.71 -4.09
CA ALA A 288 -0.24 -12.60 -3.89
C ALA A 288 0.78 -12.02 -2.89
N ASN A 289 0.90 -10.69 -2.82
CA ASN A 289 1.78 -10.00 -1.88
C ASN A 289 1.17 -9.79 -0.48
N LEU A 290 -0.10 -10.12 -0.29
CA LEU A 290 -0.84 -9.90 0.95
C LEU A 290 -0.91 -11.15 1.85
N GLY A 291 -0.24 -12.26 1.49
CA GLY A 291 -0.23 -13.49 2.28
C GLY A 291 -1.64 -14.04 2.51
N SER A 292 -1.95 -14.41 3.77
CA SER A 292 -3.29 -14.94 4.15
C SER A 292 -4.42 -13.94 3.89
N MET A 293 -4.13 -12.64 3.92
CA MET A 293 -5.11 -11.58 3.63
C MET A 293 -5.53 -11.58 2.16
N GLY A 294 -4.65 -11.92 1.24
CA GLY A 294 -4.97 -12.06 -0.18
C GLY A 294 -6.05 -13.09 -0.45
N SER A 295 -6.04 -14.19 0.30
CA SER A 295 -7.07 -15.23 0.22
C SER A 295 -8.44 -14.73 0.67
N ILE A 296 -8.51 -13.91 1.72
CA ILE A 296 -9.76 -13.32 2.24
C ILE A 296 -10.33 -12.28 1.27
N MET A 297 -9.46 -11.55 0.58
CA MET A 297 -9.85 -10.49 -0.35
C MET A 297 -10.25 -11.01 -1.74
N GLY A 298 -10.23 -12.32 -1.94
CA GLY A 298 -10.76 -12.97 -3.14
C GLY A 298 -9.99 -12.67 -4.41
N ALA A 299 -8.68 -12.44 -4.33
CA ALA A 299 -7.90 -12.09 -5.48
C ALA A 299 -7.49 -13.34 -6.27
N ALA A 300 -8.08 -13.45 -7.42
CA ALA A 300 -7.69 -14.42 -8.45
C ALA A 300 -6.94 -13.78 -9.62
N ALA A 301 -6.82 -12.44 -9.66
CA ALA A 301 -6.24 -11.72 -10.78
C ALA A 301 -5.06 -10.84 -10.30
N ASP A 302 -4.02 -10.83 -11.13
CA ASP A 302 -2.88 -9.93 -10.99
C ASP A 302 -3.18 -8.62 -11.73
N TYR A 303 -3.33 -7.54 -10.99
CA TYR A 303 -3.57 -6.20 -11.53
C TYR A 303 -2.29 -5.37 -11.70
N ASP A 304 -1.11 -5.90 -11.35
CA ASP A 304 0.16 -5.17 -11.47
C ASP A 304 0.44 -4.73 -12.91
N SER A 305 0.06 -5.54 -13.89
CA SER A 305 0.14 -5.20 -15.32
C SER A 305 -0.69 -3.97 -15.73
N ILE A 306 -1.66 -3.56 -14.91
CA ILE A 306 -2.47 -2.35 -15.11
C ILE A 306 -1.98 -1.23 -14.21
N VAL A 307 -1.70 -1.53 -12.93
CA VAL A 307 -1.36 -0.55 -11.89
C VAL A 307 0.02 0.06 -12.13
N VAL A 308 1.04 -0.78 -12.43
CA VAL A 308 2.43 -0.32 -12.60
C VAL A 308 2.58 0.67 -13.76
N PRO A 309 2.01 0.44 -14.97
CA PRO A 309 2.06 1.43 -16.04
C PRO A 309 1.41 2.78 -15.70
N ILE A 310 0.33 2.79 -14.93
CA ILE A 310 -0.32 4.04 -14.49
C ILE A 310 0.61 4.82 -13.56
N VAL A 311 1.27 4.13 -12.63
CA VAL A 311 2.26 4.74 -11.73
C VAL A 311 3.45 5.28 -12.53
N GLU A 312 3.95 4.54 -13.52
CA GLU A 312 5.03 4.96 -14.41
C GLU A 312 4.66 6.22 -15.20
N GLU A 313 3.48 6.25 -15.81
CA GLU A 313 2.98 7.43 -16.54
C GLU A 313 2.93 8.65 -15.61
N PHE A 314 2.37 8.49 -14.41
CA PHE A 314 2.29 9.58 -13.43
C PHE A 314 3.68 10.10 -13.02
N LEU A 315 4.60 9.20 -12.66
CA LEU A 315 5.93 9.59 -12.20
C LEU A 315 6.78 10.23 -13.31
N THR A 316 6.63 9.77 -14.55
CA THR A 316 7.37 10.34 -15.71
C THR A 316 6.82 11.67 -16.17
N ALA A 317 5.53 11.93 -15.98
CA ALA A 317 4.88 13.19 -16.37
C ALA A 317 5.14 14.33 -15.39
N ASN A 318 5.57 14.04 -14.15
CA ASN A 318 5.72 14.99 -13.04
C ASN A 318 7.13 14.91 -12.42
#